data_2ae39d3a1cde05b990a4e022065fa1c8
#
_entry.id   2ae39d3a1cde05b990a4e022065fa1c8
#
_cell.length_a   1.000
_cell.length_b   1.000
_cell.length_c   1.000
_cell.angle_alpha   90.00
_cell.angle_beta   90.00
_cell.angle_gamma   90.00
#
_symmetry.space_group_name_H-M   'P 1'
#
loop_
_entity.id
_entity.type
_entity.pdbx_description
1 polymer ?
#
loop_
_entity_poly.entity_id
_entity_poly.type
_entity_poly.pdbx_seq_one_letter_code
_entity_poly.pdbx_strand_id
1 'polypeptide(L)'
;MGKIIGIDLGTTNSCVSVMEGTTPVVIANAEGMRTTPSIVAFTKSGERLVGQAAKRQSVTNPKNTIYSIKRFMGRQMSEVSDEAKNVPYAVVAGENNTARVDIDGRLYSPPEISAMTLQKMKQTAEDYLGEKITEAVITVPAYFNDAQRQATKDAGEIAGLTVRRIINEPTAAALAYGLDKKGVNQTVVVYDLGGGTFDISILEIGDGVFEVKSTNGDTHLGGDNFDQRLIDFLADEFNKQESIDLRKDPMALQRLREAAEKAKIELSQMLQTDVNLPFITATADGPKHLNVNITRAKFEQLCTDLFDRSLKPCEGALRDAKLSPSQIDEVILVGGSTRIPKIQELVKNFFGKEPSKGVNPDEVVAVGAAIQGGVLSGDVKDVLLLDVTPLSLGIETMGGVMTPMISSNTTIPHRKTETFSTASDSQPSVEIHILQGERSMAADNKTLGKFHLDGIPPAPRGVPQIEVTFDIDANGILSVTAKDKATNKEQNIRITGSSGLDKNEVEQMKRDAQEHAAEDKKRKEEIELRNQADQLVYSTEKQLTEYGEKLDADTKDRISKAKERLADASKNNAADIRPAMDALNQLWSEASTKMYEQASQAQPAADGAAGGAEAGSDGKNVEDADYTIVDEK
;
A
#
# COMPACT_ATOMS: atom_id res chain seq x y z
N MET A 1 20.37 17.66 5.49
CA MET A 1 18.89 17.41 5.50
C MET A 1 18.71 15.92 5.61
N GLY A 2 17.70 15.43 6.37
CA GLY A 2 17.39 14.01 6.42
C GLY A 2 16.94 13.50 5.05
N LYS A 3 17.06 12.20 4.80
CA LYS A 3 16.58 11.60 3.54
C LYS A 3 15.04 11.64 3.48
N ILE A 4 14.52 11.93 2.29
CA ILE A 4 13.08 11.87 1.99
C ILE A 4 12.82 10.53 1.31
N ILE A 5 11.94 9.70 1.88
CA ILE A 5 11.55 8.44 1.27
C ILE A 5 10.33 8.62 0.36
N GLY A 6 10.28 7.82 -0.71
CA GLY A 6 9.11 7.70 -1.57
C GLY A 6 8.31 6.47 -1.18
N ILE A 7 7.00 6.63 -0.93
CA ILE A 7 6.11 5.52 -0.55
C ILE A 7 4.97 5.43 -1.55
N ASP A 8 4.84 4.29 -2.19
CA ASP A 8 3.61 3.86 -2.84
C ASP A 8 2.71 3.20 -1.79
N LEU A 9 1.64 3.90 -1.41
CA LEU A 9 0.62 3.37 -0.50
C LEU A 9 -0.48 2.69 -1.30
N GLY A 10 -0.22 1.47 -1.77
CA GLY A 10 -1.16 0.73 -2.62
C GLY A 10 -2.33 0.10 -1.85
N THR A 11 -3.42 -0.20 -2.56
CA THR A 11 -4.61 -0.87 -1.99
C THR A 11 -4.28 -2.28 -1.49
N THR A 12 -3.49 -3.04 -2.25
CA THR A 12 -3.14 -4.43 -1.94
C THR A 12 -1.74 -4.55 -1.38
N ASN A 13 -0.76 -3.88 -2.01
CA ASN A 13 0.64 -3.89 -1.59
C ASN A 13 1.18 -2.47 -1.57
N SER A 14 2.07 -2.18 -0.64
CA SER A 14 2.82 -0.93 -0.54
C SER A 14 4.30 -1.17 -0.81
N CYS A 15 4.97 -0.15 -1.34
CA CYS A 15 6.38 -0.18 -1.70
C CYS A 15 7.09 1.07 -1.18
N VAL A 16 8.36 0.95 -0.76
CA VAL A 16 9.16 2.07 -0.31
C VAL A 16 10.47 2.14 -1.08
N SER A 17 10.86 3.34 -1.46
CA SER A 17 12.07 3.63 -2.21
C SER A 17 12.78 4.87 -1.65
N VAL A 18 14.08 4.99 -1.91
CA VAL A 18 14.90 6.14 -1.49
C VAL A 18 15.89 6.48 -2.58
N MET A 19 16.34 7.74 -2.62
CA MET A 19 17.47 8.15 -3.46
C MET A 19 18.79 7.83 -2.80
N GLU A 20 19.65 7.07 -3.49
CA GLU A 20 21.07 6.89 -3.17
C GLU A 20 21.90 7.64 -4.22
N GLY A 21 22.35 8.84 -3.83
CA GLY A 21 22.89 9.79 -4.81
C GLY A 21 21.85 10.16 -5.86
N THR A 22 22.11 9.84 -7.12
CA THR A 22 21.19 10.09 -8.24
C THR A 22 20.34 8.89 -8.63
N THR A 23 20.51 7.73 -7.97
CA THR A 23 19.85 6.48 -8.31
C THR A 23 18.73 6.17 -7.30
N PRO A 24 17.50 5.94 -7.74
CA PRO A 24 16.44 5.48 -6.86
C PRO A 24 16.58 3.97 -6.56
N VAL A 25 16.46 3.60 -5.28
CA VAL A 25 16.57 2.22 -4.80
C VAL A 25 15.30 1.80 -4.10
N VAL A 26 14.71 0.70 -4.52
CA VAL A 26 13.57 0.08 -3.83
C VAL A 26 14.08 -0.76 -2.67
N ILE A 27 13.58 -0.47 -1.47
CA ILE A 27 14.02 -1.12 -0.24
C ILE A 27 13.26 -2.41 0.00
N ALA A 28 13.97 -3.52 0.19
CA ALA A 28 13.36 -4.78 0.59
C ALA A 28 12.97 -4.75 2.08
N ASN A 29 11.82 -5.33 2.42
CA ASN A 29 11.37 -5.46 3.80
C ASN A 29 12.15 -6.57 4.55
N ALA A 30 11.88 -6.72 5.84
CA ALA A 30 12.54 -7.71 6.70
C ALA A 30 12.33 -9.18 6.24
N GLU A 31 11.31 -9.43 5.43
CA GLU A 31 11.04 -10.72 4.80
C GLU A 31 11.73 -10.89 3.43
N GLY A 32 12.58 -9.94 3.02
CA GLY A 32 13.30 -9.92 1.74
C GLY A 32 12.44 -9.57 0.53
N MET A 33 11.20 -9.14 0.73
CA MET A 33 10.28 -8.77 -0.36
C MET A 33 10.35 -7.26 -0.63
N ARG A 34 10.29 -6.88 -1.91
CA ARG A 34 10.33 -5.47 -2.34
C ARG A 34 8.98 -4.75 -2.20
N THR A 35 7.90 -5.51 -1.99
CA THR A 35 6.58 -4.99 -1.65
C THR A 35 6.10 -5.59 -0.33
N THR A 36 5.26 -4.85 0.38
CA THR A 36 4.67 -5.27 1.65
C THR A 36 3.15 -5.27 1.52
N PRO A 37 2.43 -6.35 1.86
CA PRO A 37 0.98 -6.34 1.86
C PRO A 37 0.39 -5.20 2.70
N SER A 38 -0.54 -4.45 2.14
CA SER A 38 -1.27 -3.36 2.84
C SER A 38 -2.36 -3.97 3.74
N ILE A 39 -1.94 -4.82 4.67
CA ILE A 39 -2.80 -5.58 5.57
C ILE A 39 -2.38 -5.31 7.01
N VAL A 40 -3.37 -5.02 7.85
CA VAL A 40 -3.21 -4.81 9.29
C VAL A 40 -4.11 -5.77 10.03
N ALA A 41 -3.60 -6.42 11.07
CA ALA A 41 -4.39 -7.33 11.88
C ALA A 41 -4.19 -7.07 13.37
N PHE A 42 -5.26 -7.31 14.13
CA PHE A 42 -5.28 -7.22 15.58
C PHE A 42 -5.49 -8.61 16.16
N THR A 43 -4.54 -9.07 16.97
CA THR A 43 -4.64 -10.37 17.63
C THR A 43 -5.55 -10.29 18.85
N LYS A 44 -6.00 -11.44 19.34
CA LYS A 44 -6.77 -11.52 20.60
C LYS A 44 -6.00 -11.00 21.83
N SER A 45 -4.67 -10.97 21.77
CA SER A 45 -3.81 -10.40 22.82
C SER A 45 -3.65 -8.88 22.69
N GLY A 46 -4.30 -8.23 21.72
CA GLY A 46 -4.19 -6.80 21.45
C GLY A 46 -2.92 -6.41 20.65
N GLU A 47 -2.17 -7.40 20.16
CA GLU A 47 -0.99 -7.14 19.32
C GLU A 47 -1.42 -6.70 17.93
N ARG A 48 -0.72 -5.72 17.36
CA ARG A 48 -0.91 -5.23 16.00
C ARG A 48 0.14 -5.84 15.06
N LEU A 49 -0.33 -6.53 14.03
CA LEU A 49 0.49 -7.09 12.96
C LEU A 49 0.29 -6.31 11.67
N VAL A 50 1.35 -6.14 10.88
CA VAL A 50 1.30 -5.43 9.59
C VAL A 50 2.05 -6.22 8.53
N GLY A 51 1.55 -6.18 7.30
CA GLY A 51 2.19 -6.80 6.15
C GLY A 51 2.00 -8.32 6.11
N GLN A 52 3.07 -9.05 5.83
CA GLN A 52 3.03 -10.49 5.64
C GLN A 52 2.60 -11.24 6.92
N ALA A 53 2.97 -10.73 8.09
CA ALA A 53 2.54 -11.31 9.37
C ALA A 53 1.02 -11.21 9.55
N ALA A 54 0.43 -10.07 9.20
CA ALA A 54 -1.03 -9.89 9.19
C ALA A 54 -1.71 -10.79 8.15
N LYS A 55 -1.15 -10.91 6.94
CA LYS A 55 -1.69 -11.76 5.86
C LYS A 55 -1.74 -13.23 6.28
N ARG A 56 -0.75 -13.73 7.01
CA ARG A 56 -0.70 -15.15 7.45
C ARG A 56 -1.84 -15.56 8.37
N GLN A 57 -2.37 -14.63 9.16
CA GLN A 57 -3.48 -14.94 10.09
C GLN A 57 -4.88 -14.61 9.54
N SER A 58 -4.98 -14.07 8.32
CA SER A 58 -6.25 -13.62 7.74
C SER A 58 -7.33 -14.69 7.74
N VAL A 59 -6.98 -15.94 7.49
CA VAL A 59 -7.92 -17.08 7.50
C VAL A 59 -8.43 -17.39 8.91
N THR A 60 -7.58 -17.34 9.92
CA THR A 60 -7.95 -17.70 11.30
C THR A 60 -8.54 -16.54 12.10
N ASN A 61 -8.31 -15.31 11.64
CA ASN A 61 -8.77 -14.08 12.27
C ASN A 61 -9.33 -13.06 11.24
N PRO A 62 -10.29 -13.47 10.39
CA PRO A 62 -10.75 -12.62 9.28
C PRO A 62 -11.44 -11.34 9.74
N LYS A 63 -12.14 -11.35 10.88
CA LYS A 63 -12.89 -10.18 11.39
C LYS A 63 -11.98 -9.06 11.89
N ASN A 64 -10.78 -9.37 12.35
CA ASN A 64 -9.82 -8.42 12.89
C ASN A 64 -8.58 -8.29 11.97
N THR A 65 -8.69 -8.71 10.71
CA THR A 65 -7.67 -8.56 9.67
C THR A 65 -8.19 -7.66 8.57
N ILE A 66 -7.63 -6.44 8.50
CA ILE A 66 -8.09 -5.36 7.63
C ILE A 66 -7.19 -5.32 6.39
N TYR A 67 -7.79 -5.35 5.23
CA TYR A 67 -7.14 -5.19 3.91
C TYR A 67 -7.99 -4.28 3.01
N SER A 68 -7.46 -3.84 1.89
CA SER A 68 -8.12 -2.91 0.94
C SER A 68 -8.69 -1.64 1.59
N ILE A 69 -8.10 -1.20 2.72
CA ILE A 69 -8.57 -0.05 3.50
C ILE A 69 -8.57 1.26 2.68
N LYS A 70 -7.72 1.35 1.67
CA LYS A 70 -7.62 2.49 0.76
C LYS A 70 -8.94 2.76 0.02
N ARG A 71 -9.83 1.76 -0.16
CA ARG A 71 -11.17 1.90 -0.73
C ARG A 71 -12.12 2.74 0.14
N PHE A 72 -11.85 2.81 1.44
CA PHE A 72 -12.64 3.56 2.43
C PHE A 72 -12.03 4.93 2.75
N MET A 73 -10.82 5.23 2.23
CA MET A 73 -10.09 6.45 2.53
C MET A 73 -10.89 7.70 2.13
N GLY A 74 -11.11 8.61 3.10
CA GLY A 74 -11.80 9.88 2.86
C GLY A 74 -13.25 9.76 2.39
N ARG A 75 -13.94 8.64 2.67
CA ARG A 75 -15.30 8.37 2.21
C ARG A 75 -16.32 8.33 3.36
N GLN A 76 -17.56 8.68 3.02
CA GLN A 76 -18.69 8.47 3.89
C GLN A 76 -19.23 7.04 3.76
N MET A 77 -19.90 6.52 4.81
CA MET A 77 -20.47 5.16 4.81
C MET A 77 -21.45 4.94 3.67
N SER A 78 -22.23 5.98 3.29
CA SER A 78 -23.17 5.93 2.16
C SER A 78 -22.49 5.73 0.81
N GLU A 79 -21.22 6.11 0.66
CA GLU A 79 -20.44 5.99 -0.59
C GLU A 79 -19.77 4.61 -0.74
N VAL A 80 -19.73 3.81 0.32
CA VAL A 80 -18.97 2.54 0.39
C VAL A 80 -19.79 1.36 0.91
N SER A 81 -21.13 1.48 0.88
CA SER A 81 -22.03 0.45 1.40
C SER A 81 -21.89 -0.91 0.71
N ASP A 82 -21.51 -0.93 -0.57
CA ASP A 82 -21.31 -2.17 -1.33
C ASP A 82 -19.92 -2.77 -1.08
N GLU A 83 -18.89 -1.95 -0.99
CA GLU A 83 -17.54 -2.39 -0.59
C GLU A 83 -17.54 -2.99 0.81
N ALA A 84 -18.30 -2.38 1.75
CA ALA A 84 -18.43 -2.85 3.13
C ALA A 84 -19.03 -4.26 3.23
N LYS A 85 -19.90 -4.66 2.29
CA LYS A 85 -20.48 -6.03 2.24
C LYS A 85 -19.46 -7.09 1.78
N ASN A 86 -18.42 -6.67 1.08
CA ASN A 86 -17.46 -7.57 0.45
C ASN A 86 -16.22 -7.86 1.31
N VAL A 87 -16.16 -7.31 2.53
CA VAL A 87 -15.06 -7.54 3.48
C VAL A 87 -15.56 -8.28 4.72
N PRO A 88 -14.74 -9.13 5.36
CA PRO A 88 -15.15 -9.91 6.53
C PRO A 88 -15.13 -9.12 7.83
N TYR A 89 -14.44 -7.98 7.88
CA TYR A 89 -14.40 -7.09 9.03
C TYR A 89 -15.56 -6.08 9.00
N ALA A 90 -15.95 -5.59 10.16
CA ALA A 90 -17.08 -4.69 10.28
C ALA A 90 -16.71 -3.26 9.85
N VAL A 91 -17.40 -2.74 8.85
CA VAL A 91 -17.33 -1.33 8.45
C VAL A 91 -18.64 -0.65 8.87
N VAL A 92 -18.52 0.41 9.65
CA VAL A 92 -19.65 1.10 10.28
C VAL A 92 -19.57 2.62 10.07
N ALA A 93 -20.69 3.31 10.28
CA ALA A 93 -20.71 4.76 10.26
C ALA A 93 -20.13 5.32 11.57
N GLY A 94 -19.15 6.18 11.47
CA GLY A 94 -18.64 7.00 12.55
C GLY A 94 -19.26 8.40 12.58
N GLU A 95 -18.59 9.33 13.25
CA GLU A 95 -18.98 10.74 13.26
C GLU A 95 -19.07 11.31 11.85
N ASN A 96 -20.01 12.20 11.61
CA ASN A 96 -20.31 12.79 10.31
C ASN A 96 -20.54 11.74 9.19
N ASN A 97 -21.05 10.55 9.55
CA ASN A 97 -21.28 9.43 8.61
C ASN A 97 -20.01 8.94 7.90
N THR A 98 -18.82 9.17 8.46
CA THR A 98 -17.55 8.68 7.90
C THR A 98 -17.43 7.17 8.05
N ALA A 99 -16.81 6.50 7.07
CA ALA A 99 -16.53 5.07 7.18
C ALA A 99 -15.49 4.79 8.27
N ARG A 100 -15.79 3.86 9.17
CA ARG A 100 -14.90 3.40 10.26
C ARG A 100 -14.86 1.87 10.27
N VAL A 101 -13.76 1.32 10.75
CA VAL A 101 -13.62 -0.12 10.98
C VAL A 101 -13.78 -0.39 12.47
N ASP A 102 -14.72 -1.27 12.82
CA ASP A 102 -14.93 -1.71 14.20
C ASP A 102 -14.08 -2.95 14.47
N ILE A 103 -13.16 -2.82 15.42
CA ILE A 103 -12.32 -3.92 15.93
C ILE A 103 -12.57 -4.05 17.43
N ASP A 104 -13.29 -5.09 17.80
CA ASP A 104 -13.61 -5.42 19.20
C ASP A 104 -14.21 -4.23 19.98
N GLY A 105 -15.04 -3.40 19.31
CA GLY A 105 -15.72 -2.23 19.87
C GLY A 105 -14.91 -0.92 19.83
N ARG A 106 -13.67 -0.94 19.31
CA ARG A 106 -12.91 0.27 18.99
C ARG A 106 -13.07 0.62 17.53
N LEU A 107 -13.44 1.87 17.25
CA LEU A 107 -13.60 2.39 15.90
C LEU A 107 -12.29 3.00 15.41
N TYR A 108 -11.77 2.46 14.31
CA TYR A 108 -10.59 2.98 13.63
C TYR A 108 -10.98 3.69 12.33
N SER A 109 -10.37 4.83 12.07
CA SER A 109 -10.50 5.50 10.78
C SER A 109 -9.62 4.81 9.71
N PRO A 110 -9.98 4.89 8.43
CA PRO A 110 -9.11 4.43 7.36
C PRO A 110 -7.71 5.07 7.37
N PRO A 111 -7.54 6.38 7.69
CA PRO A 111 -6.21 6.97 7.90
C PRO A 111 -5.41 6.31 9.02
N GLU A 112 -6.01 5.96 10.18
CA GLU A 112 -5.30 5.25 11.25
C GLU A 112 -4.77 3.89 10.81
N ILE A 113 -5.60 3.10 10.13
CA ILE A 113 -5.17 1.79 9.61
C ILE A 113 -4.08 1.95 8.54
N SER A 114 -4.21 2.94 7.66
CA SER A 114 -3.20 3.23 6.64
C SER A 114 -1.89 3.73 7.25
N ALA A 115 -1.97 4.51 8.35
CA ALA A 115 -0.81 4.95 9.10
C ALA A 115 0.02 3.79 9.65
N MET A 116 -0.62 2.69 10.06
CA MET A 116 0.09 1.49 10.52
C MET A 116 0.91 0.85 9.39
N THR A 117 0.38 0.84 8.16
CA THR A 117 1.14 0.42 6.96
C THR A 117 2.29 1.38 6.68
N LEU A 118 2.06 2.70 6.75
CA LEU A 118 3.10 3.71 6.56
C LEU A 118 4.20 3.63 7.63
N GLN A 119 3.85 3.33 8.88
CA GLN A 119 4.83 3.05 9.95
C GLN A 119 5.72 1.86 9.60
N LYS A 120 5.15 0.79 9.03
CA LYS A 120 5.93 -0.37 8.57
C LYS A 120 6.87 0.03 7.41
N MET A 121 6.44 0.87 6.47
CA MET A 121 7.29 1.38 5.39
C MET A 121 8.42 2.26 5.94
N LYS A 122 8.10 3.15 6.87
CA LYS A 122 9.07 3.98 7.58
C LYS A 122 10.12 3.11 8.30
N GLN A 123 9.67 2.12 9.07
CA GLN A 123 10.57 1.20 9.79
C GLN A 123 11.46 0.42 8.81
N THR A 124 10.92 -0.06 7.70
CA THR A 124 11.70 -0.73 6.65
C THR A 124 12.80 0.18 6.09
N ALA A 125 12.51 1.46 5.90
CA ALA A 125 13.50 2.42 5.43
C ALA A 125 14.53 2.75 6.51
N GLU A 126 14.12 2.90 7.77
CA GLU A 126 15.03 3.14 8.92
C GLU A 126 15.97 1.96 9.15
N ASP A 127 15.46 0.72 9.07
CA ASP A 127 16.26 -0.51 9.21
C ASP A 127 17.32 -0.62 8.10
N TYR A 128 16.96 -0.23 6.87
CA TYR A 128 17.88 -0.25 5.72
C TYR A 128 18.95 0.85 5.80
N LEU A 129 18.53 2.09 6.13
CA LEU A 129 19.39 3.26 6.10
C LEU A 129 20.23 3.45 7.38
N GLY A 130 19.86 2.79 8.49
CA GLY A 130 20.50 2.94 9.79
C GLY A 130 20.26 4.31 10.44
N GLU A 131 19.30 5.11 9.94
CA GLU A 131 18.98 6.44 10.46
C GLU A 131 17.46 6.65 10.57
N LYS A 132 17.04 7.62 11.40
CA LYS A 132 15.61 7.96 11.55
C LYS A 132 15.10 8.72 10.35
N ILE A 133 13.93 8.31 9.86
CA ILE A 133 13.22 8.94 8.76
C ILE A 133 12.05 9.77 9.29
N THR A 134 12.00 11.03 8.90
CA THR A 134 10.97 11.97 9.33
C THR A 134 10.16 12.56 8.17
N GLU A 135 10.60 12.37 6.93
CA GLU A 135 9.99 13.01 5.75
C GLU A 135 9.69 11.99 4.66
N ALA A 136 8.56 12.16 3.99
CA ALA A 136 8.16 11.30 2.89
C ALA A 136 7.40 12.04 1.79
N VAL A 137 7.48 11.48 0.57
CA VAL A 137 6.54 11.69 -0.53
C VAL A 137 5.64 10.46 -0.57
N ILE A 138 4.32 10.66 -0.56
CA ILE A 138 3.33 9.57 -0.57
C ILE A 138 2.46 9.67 -1.81
N THR A 139 2.17 8.54 -2.44
CA THR A 139 1.39 8.50 -3.68
C THR A 139 -0.10 8.30 -3.43
N VAL A 140 -0.90 8.81 -4.36
CA VAL A 140 -2.35 8.61 -4.42
C VAL A 140 -2.78 8.35 -5.86
N PRO A 141 -3.89 7.64 -6.09
CA PRO A 141 -4.51 7.57 -7.40
C PRO A 141 -4.77 8.97 -7.96
N ALA A 142 -4.58 9.15 -9.28
CA ALA A 142 -4.77 10.46 -9.89
C ALA A 142 -6.20 10.97 -9.74
N TYR A 143 -7.18 10.07 -9.75
CA TYR A 143 -8.60 10.39 -9.64
C TYR A 143 -9.12 10.49 -8.20
N PHE A 144 -8.22 10.49 -7.20
CA PHE A 144 -8.60 10.79 -5.82
C PHE A 144 -9.09 12.22 -5.69
N ASN A 145 -10.22 12.39 -5.00
CA ASN A 145 -10.75 13.69 -4.64
C ASN A 145 -9.95 14.32 -3.46
N ASP A 146 -10.26 15.57 -3.16
CA ASP A 146 -9.59 16.34 -2.11
C ASP A 146 -9.65 15.66 -0.73
N ALA A 147 -10.82 15.13 -0.35
CA ALA A 147 -11.01 14.41 0.92
C ALA A 147 -10.09 13.18 1.05
N GLN A 148 -9.93 12.42 -0.04
CA GLN A 148 -9.09 11.23 -0.08
C GLN A 148 -7.59 11.59 -0.03
N ARG A 149 -7.19 12.69 -0.69
CA ARG A 149 -5.82 13.23 -0.64
C ARG A 149 -5.46 13.71 0.75
N GLN A 150 -6.36 14.47 1.40
CA GLN A 150 -6.15 14.93 2.76
C GLN A 150 -6.08 13.76 3.74
N ALA A 151 -6.98 12.79 3.65
CA ALA A 151 -6.96 11.58 4.48
C ALA A 151 -5.66 10.77 4.33
N THR A 152 -5.07 10.74 3.13
CA THR A 152 -3.76 10.10 2.90
C THR A 152 -2.64 10.91 3.55
N LYS A 153 -2.70 12.23 3.49
CA LYS A 153 -1.75 13.12 4.16
C LYS A 153 -1.83 12.95 5.69
N ASP A 154 -3.05 12.91 6.24
CA ASP A 154 -3.29 12.68 7.67
C ASP A 154 -2.71 11.31 8.11
N ALA A 155 -2.89 10.27 7.31
CA ALA A 155 -2.29 8.95 7.56
C ALA A 155 -0.74 9.03 7.65
N GLY A 156 -0.10 9.81 6.78
CA GLY A 156 1.34 10.06 6.84
C GLY A 156 1.75 10.78 8.12
N GLU A 157 0.99 11.79 8.52
CA GLU A 157 1.24 12.55 9.75
C GLU A 157 1.04 11.68 11.00
N ILE A 158 -0.02 10.85 11.06
CA ILE A 158 -0.28 9.88 12.13
C ILE A 158 0.87 8.85 12.21
N ALA A 159 1.45 8.46 11.07
CA ALA A 159 2.62 7.59 11.02
C ALA A 159 3.92 8.26 11.52
N GLY A 160 3.88 9.54 11.88
CA GLY A 160 5.04 10.32 12.32
C GLY A 160 5.96 10.72 11.16
N LEU A 161 5.38 10.96 9.98
CA LEU A 161 6.05 11.45 8.79
C LEU A 161 5.58 12.88 8.47
N THR A 162 6.50 13.78 8.17
CA THR A 162 6.17 15.04 7.50
C THR A 162 5.97 14.74 6.03
N VAL A 163 4.73 14.82 5.57
CA VAL A 163 4.39 14.59 4.15
C VAL A 163 4.79 15.82 3.35
N ARG A 164 5.94 15.72 2.67
CA ARG A 164 6.50 16.82 1.87
C ARG A 164 5.69 17.05 0.59
N ARG A 165 5.14 15.98 0.03
CA ARG A 165 4.27 16.03 -1.14
C ARG A 165 3.37 14.81 -1.21
N ILE A 166 2.12 15.01 -1.64
CA ILE A 166 1.25 13.99 -2.21
C ILE A 166 1.41 14.07 -3.72
N ILE A 167 1.74 12.94 -4.36
CA ILE A 167 1.95 12.86 -5.82
C ILE A 167 1.02 11.80 -6.42
N ASN A 168 0.52 12.04 -7.62
CA ASN A 168 -0.30 11.06 -8.34
C ASN A 168 0.52 9.84 -8.77
N GLU A 169 -0.03 8.63 -8.60
CA GLU A 169 0.62 7.37 -8.96
C GLU A 169 1.10 7.33 -10.42
N PRO A 170 0.26 7.66 -11.44
CA PRO A 170 0.73 7.67 -12.82
C PRO A 170 1.78 8.75 -13.09
N THR A 171 1.74 9.86 -12.39
CA THR A 171 2.73 10.92 -12.50
C THR A 171 4.08 10.47 -11.92
N ALA A 172 4.07 9.79 -10.77
CA ALA A 172 5.26 9.19 -10.20
C ALA A 172 5.86 8.13 -11.14
N ALA A 173 5.02 7.28 -11.74
CA ALA A 173 5.47 6.29 -12.72
C ALA A 173 6.12 6.92 -13.95
N ALA A 174 5.54 8.03 -14.45
CA ALA A 174 6.12 8.78 -15.56
C ALA A 174 7.49 9.39 -15.21
N LEU A 175 7.66 9.92 -13.98
CA LEU A 175 8.95 10.40 -13.49
C LEU A 175 10.01 9.31 -13.51
N ALA A 176 9.67 8.11 -13.00
CA ALA A 176 10.58 6.97 -12.98
C ALA A 176 10.95 6.51 -14.40
N TYR A 177 9.98 6.50 -15.33
CA TYR A 177 10.20 6.13 -16.72
C TYR A 177 11.06 7.13 -17.48
N GLY A 178 10.84 8.44 -17.25
CA GLY A 178 11.45 9.52 -18.03
C GLY A 178 12.77 10.04 -17.48
N LEU A 179 13.20 9.64 -16.29
CA LEU A 179 14.39 10.17 -15.63
C LEU A 179 15.66 10.11 -16.50
N ASP A 180 15.83 8.98 -17.19
CA ASP A 180 17.01 8.71 -18.02
C ASP A 180 16.83 9.16 -19.49
N LYS A 181 15.65 9.68 -19.88
CA LYS A 181 15.31 10.02 -21.27
C LYS A 181 15.50 11.51 -21.56
N LYS A 182 16.74 12.00 -21.44
CA LYS A 182 17.07 13.39 -21.73
C LYS A 182 17.04 13.69 -23.24
N GLY A 183 16.46 14.84 -23.60
CA GLY A 183 16.46 15.34 -24.98
C GLY A 183 15.46 14.66 -25.92
N VAL A 184 14.48 13.93 -25.40
CA VAL A 184 13.41 13.29 -26.17
C VAL A 184 12.07 13.87 -25.74
N ASN A 185 11.33 14.47 -26.68
CA ASN A 185 9.95 14.89 -26.43
C ASN A 185 9.01 13.74 -26.79
N GLN A 186 8.24 13.27 -25.84
CA GLN A 186 7.32 12.14 -25.99
C GLN A 186 5.97 12.42 -25.35
N THR A 187 4.90 11.99 -26.01
CA THR A 187 3.57 11.89 -25.42
C THR A 187 3.37 10.46 -24.90
N VAL A 188 3.23 10.34 -23.59
CA VAL A 188 3.18 9.04 -22.90
C VAL A 188 1.81 8.86 -22.29
N VAL A 189 1.31 7.64 -22.34
CA VAL A 189 0.15 7.19 -21.57
C VAL A 189 0.63 6.32 -20.42
N VAL A 190 0.17 6.62 -19.22
CA VAL A 190 0.30 5.74 -18.06
C VAL A 190 -1.07 5.10 -17.80
N TYR A 191 -1.14 3.79 -17.97
CA TYR A 191 -2.31 2.96 -17.69
C TYR A 191 -2.07 2.21 -16.38
N ASP A 192 -2.68 2.71 -15.30
CA ASP A 192 -2.49 2.19 -13.95
C ASP A 192 -3.72 1.41 -13.51
N LEU A 193 -3.61 0.07 -13.47
CA LEU A 193 -4.63 -0.82 -12.93
C LEU A 193 -4.11 -1.52 -11.68
N GLY A 194 -4.37 -0.89 -10.54
CA GLY A 194 -3.99 -1.40 -9.23
C GLY A 194 -4.93 -2.45 -8.67
N GLY A 195 -4.88 -2.66 -7.36
CA GLY A 195 -5.80 -3.58 -6.65
C GLY A 195 -7.21 -3.01 -6.48
N GLY A 196 -7.34 -1.69 -6.29
CA GLY A 196 -8.60 -1.02 -5.97
C GLY A 196 -9.08 0.02 -6.96
N THR A 197 -8.17 0.63 -7.72
CA THR A 197 -8.44 1.75 -8.61
C THR A 197 -7.85 1.52 -10.00
N PHE A 198 -8.44 2.18 -10.97
CA PHE A 198 -7.93 2.33 -12.33
C PHE A 198 -7.74 3.81 -12.64
N ASP A 199 -6.54 4.18 -13.08
CA ASP A 199 -6.22 5.52 -13.53
C ASP A 199 -5.55 5.49 -14.91
N ILE A 200 -5.87 6.49 -15.73
CA ILE A 200 -5.24 6.75 -17.01
C ILE A 200 -4.77 8.19 -17.04
N SER A 201 -3.50 8.43 -17.32
CA SER A 201 -2.96 9.77 -17.47
C SER A 201 -2.17 9.90 -18.76
N ILE A 202 -2.34 11.03 -19.43
CA ILE A 202 -1.60 11.40 -20.63
C ILE A 202 -0.64 12.53 -20.26
N LEU A 203 0.64 12.33 -20.51
CA LEU A 203 1.69 13.28 -20.18
C LEU A 203 2.54 13.61 -21.42
N GLU A 204 3.02 14.82 -21.45
CA GLU A 204 4.16 15.23 -22.29
C GLU A 204 5.43 15.24 -21.45
N ILE A 205 6.45 14.52 -21.92
CA ILE A 205 7.76 14.45 -21.27
C ILE A 205 8.78 15.03 -22.22
N GLY A 206 9.50 16.07 -21.79
CA GLY A 206 10.54 16.69 -22.62
C GLY A 206 11.44 17.61 -21.82
N ASP A 207 12.75 17.56 -22.05
CA ASP A 207 13.79 18.42 -21.45
C ASP A 207 13.69 18.55 -19.91
N GLY A 208 13.36 17.44 -19.21
CA GLY A 208 13.17 17.42 -17.75
C GLY A 208 11.81 17.94 -17.27
N VAL A 209 10.92 18.34 -18.17
CA VAL A 209 9.55 18.74 -17.85
C VAL A 209 8.60 17.56 -18.03
N PHE A 210 7.80 17.30 -17.01
CA PHE A 210 6.74 16.29 -16.99
C PHE A 210 5.41 17.01 -16.83
N GLU A 211 4.66 17.18 -17.92
CA GLU A 211 3.39 17.88 -17.92
C GLU A 211 2.23 16.92 -18.12
N VAL A 212 1.34 16.81 -17.14
CA VAL A 212 0.09 16.06 -17.28
C VAL A 212 -0.86 16.88 -18.14
N LYS A 213 -1.33 16.32 -19.25
CA LYS A 213 -2.30 16.94 -20.17
C LYS A 213 -3.73 16.63 -19.77
N SER A 214 -3.96 15.40 -19.35
CA SER A 214 -5.25 14.96 -18.84
C SER A 214 -5.11 13.72 -17.96
N THR A 215 -6.07 13.54 -17.06
CA THR A 215 -6.21 12.33 -16.27
C THR A 215 -7.68 11.95 -16.18
N ASN A 216 -7.96 10.65 -16.12
CA ASN A 216 -9.29 10.09 -15.92
C ASN A 216 -9.17 8.76 -15.15
N GLY A 217 -10.27 8.20 -14.65
CA GLY A 217 -10.17 6.95 -13.90
C GLY A 217 -11.50 6.40 -13.40
N ASP A 218 -11.40 5.26 -12.73
CA ASP A 218 -12.51 4.59 -12.02
C ASP A 218 -12.00 4.13 -10.64
N THR A 219 -12.45 4.80 -9.59
CA THR A 219 -12.04 4.52 -8.20
C THR A 219 -12.67 3.26 -7.60
N HIS A 220 -13.44 2.50 -8.40
CA HIS A 220 -14.11 1.25 -8.03
C HIS A 220 -13.76 0.11 -8.99
N LEU A 221 -12.68 0.24 -9.77
CA LEU A 221 -12.17 -0.79 -10.69
C LEU A 221 -10.73 -1.14 -10.34
N GLY A 222 -10.47 -2.40 -10.05
CA GLY A 222 -9.11 -2.89 -9.74
C GLY A 222 -9.08 -4.40 -9.53
N GLY A 223 -7.93 -4.93 -9.17
CA GLY A 223 -7.67 -6.37 -8.98
C GLY A 223 -8.66 -7.08 -8.06
N ASP A 224 -9.12 -6.40 -6.99
CA ASP A 224 -10.12 -6.95 -6.07
C ASP A 224 -11.45 -7.26 -6.76
N ASN A 225 -11.82 -6.51 -7.81
CA ASN A 225 -13.04 -6.77 -8.58
C ASN A 225 -12.91 -8.04 -9.42
N PHE A 226 -11.72 -8.29 -9.99
CA PHE A 226 -11.43 -9.54 -10.70
C PHE A 226 -11.43 -10.73 -9.73
N ASP A 227 -10.85 -10.57 -8.55
CA ASP A 227 -10.88 -11.59 -7.50
C ASP A 227 -12.31 -11.90 -7.07
N GLN A 228 -13.17 -10.88 -6.92
CA GLN A 228 -14.57 -11.07 -6.55
C GLN A 228 -15.33 -11.93 -7.57
N ARG A 229 -15.06 -11.73 -8.88
CA ARG A 229 -15.65 -12.60 -9.93
C ARG A 229 -15.27 -14.07 -9.75
N LEU A 230 -14.01 -14.32 -9.39
CA LEU A 230 -13.54 -15.68 -9.12
C LEU A 230 -14.12 -16.24 -7.81
N ILE A 231 -14.21 -15.44 -6.75
CA ILE A 231 -14.84 -15.82 -5.48
C ILE A 231 -16.29 -16.24 -5.72
N ASP A 232 -17.06 -15.42 -6.42
CA ASP A 232 -18.45 -15.70 -6.71
C ASP A 232 -18.60 -16.98 -7.56
N PHE A 233 -17.78 -17.13 -8.59
CA PHE A 233 -17.77 -18.35 -9.41
C PHE A 233 -17.48 -19.61 -8.57
N LEU A 234 -16.42 -19.59 -7.73
CA LEU A 234 -16.05 -20.73 -6.88
C LEU A 234 -17.13 -21.06 -5.84
N ALA A 235 -17.71 -20.02 -5.21
CA ALA A 235 -18.78 -20.19 -4.26
C ALA A 235 -20.06 -20.77 -4.91
N ASP A 236 -20.39 -20.32 -6.11
CA ASP A 236 -21.56 -20.83 -6.87
C ASP A 236 -21.35 -22.27 -7.35
N GLU A 237 -20.12 -22.62 -7.80
CA GLU A 237 -19.81 -24.02 -8.16
C GLU A 237 -19.93 -24.95 -6.95
N PHE A 238 -19.43 -24.53 -5.78
CA PHE A 238 -19.59 -25.29 -4.55
C PHE A 238 -21.05 -25.41 -4.11
N ASN A 239 -21.81 -24.31 -4.20
CA ASN A 239 -23.23 -24.31 -3.84
C ASN A 239 -24.07 -25.22 -4.74
N LYS A 240 -23.71 -25.35 -6.02
CA LYS A 240 -24.37 -26.30 -6.94
C LYS A 240 -24.12 -27.77 -6.53
N GLN A 241 -22.93 -28.08 -6.01
CA GLN A 241 -22.54 -29.45 -5.63
C GLN A 241 -23.04 -29.83 -4.24
N GLU A 242 -22.90 -28.93 -3.27
CA GLU A 242 -23.10 -29.21 -1.85
C GLU A 242 -24.31 -28.50 -1.22
N SER A 243 -24.98 -27.60 -1.96
CA SER A 243 -26.08 -26.76 -1.48
C SER A 243 -25.70 -25.85 -0.30
N ILE A 244 -24.44 -25.44 -0.23
CA ILE A 244 -23.87 -24.58 0.82
C ILE A 244 -23.25 -23.35 0.18
N ASP A 245 -23.64 -22.16 0.65
CA ASP A 245 -23.02 -20.90 0.23
C ASP A 245 -21.85 -20.55 1.17
N LEU A 246 -20.62 -20.75 0.68
CA LEU A 246 -19.39 -20.49 1.41
C LEU A 246 -19.17 -19.00 1.78
N ARG A 247 -19.87 -18.09 1.10
CA ARG A 247 -19.77 -16.64 1.37
C ARG A 247 -20.35 -16.26 2.74
N LYS A 248 -21.16 -17.11 3.34
CA LYS A 248 -21.77 -16.92 4.67
C LYS A 248 -20.83 -17.27 5.83
N ASP A 249 -19.77 -17.99 5.56
CA ASP A 249 -18.73 -18.33 6.55
C ASP A 249 -17.50 -17.44 6.32
N PRO A 250 -17.16 -16.54 7.27
CA PRO A 250 -16.02 -15.64 7.12
C PRO A 250 -14.68 -16.34 6.90
N MET A 251 -14.46 -17.53 7.49
CA MET A 251 -13.22 -18.29 7.29
C MET A 251 -13.18 -18.93 5.88
N ALA A 252 -14.29 -19.50 5.43
CA ALA A 252 -14.39 -20.05 4.08
C ALA A 252 -14.27 -18.95 3.03
N LEU A 253 -14.93 -17.80 3.23
CA LEU A 253 -14.83 -16.63 2.34
C LEU A 253 -13.39 -16.14 2.24
N GLN A 254 -12.66 -16.04 3.35
CA GLN A 254 -11.26 -15.62 3.33
C GLN A 254 -10.37 -16.60 2.57
N ARG A 255 -10.59 -17.91 2.74
CA ARG A 255 -9.88 -18.96 1.98
C ARG A 255 -10.20 -18.90 0.49
N LEU A 256 -11.47 -18.64 0.12
CA LEU A 256 -11.86 -18.40 -1.28
C LEU A 256 -11.15 -17.19 -1.86
N ARG A 257 -11.05 -16.09 -1.11
CA ARG A 257 -10.37 -14.87 -1.54
C ARG A 257 -8.88 -15.12 -1.82
N GLU A 258 -8.18 -15.78 -0.91
CA GLU A 258 -6.76 -16.10 -1.10
C GLU A 258 -6.55 -17.02 -2.32
N ALA A 259 -7.44 -17.99 -2.50
CA ALA A 259 -7.40 -18.88 -3.66
C ALA A 259 -7.74 -18.17 -4.97
N ALA A 260 -8.69 -17.24 -4.96
CA ALA A 260 -9.06 -16.43 -6.12
C ALA A 260 -7.91 -15.49 -6.54
N GLU A 261 -7.29 -14.77 -5.59
CA GLU A 261 -6.10 -13.94 -5.84
C GLU A 261 -4.97 -14.77 -6.46
N LYS A 262 -4.69 -15.92 -5.87
CA LYS A 262 -3.68 -16.86 -6.37
C LYS A 262 -4.01 -17.35 -7.77
N ALA A 263 -5.25 -17.77 -8.01
CA ALA A 263 -5.70 -18.23 -9.32
C ALA A 263 -5.59 -17.14 -10.38
N LYS A 264 -5.98 -15.89 -10.08
CA LYS A 264 -5.80 -14.73 -10.97
C LYS A 264 -4.33 -14.54 -11.36
N ILE A 265 -3.41 -14.63 -10.39
CA ILE A 265 -1.97 -14.50 -10.64
C ILE A 265 -1.46 -15.64 -11.51
N GLU A 266 -1.82 -16.89 -11.20
CA GLU A 266 -1.42 -18.06 -11.97
C GLU A 266 -1.98 -18.03 -13.40
N LEU A 267 -3.25 -17.64 -13.58
CA LEU A 267 -3.88 -17.49 -14.90
C LEU A 267 -3.27 -16.37 -15.75
N SER A 268 -2.53 -15.45 -15.15
CA SER A 268 -1.73 -14.47 -15.89
C SER A 268 -0.51 -15.11 -16.57
N GLN A 269 -0.03 -16.25 -16.06
CA GLN A 269 1.13 -16.97 -16.59
C GLN A 269 0.75 -18.26 -17.31
N MET A 270 -0.26 -18.98 -16.80
CA MET A 270 -0.71 -20.30 -17.28
C MET A 270 -2.09 -20.20 -17.94
N LEU A 271 -2.42 -21.20 -18.79
CA LEU A 271 -3.73 -21.29 -19.46
C LEU A 271 -4.84 -21.86 -18.55
N GLN A 272 -4.47 -22.55 -17.49
CA GLN A 272 -5.40 -23.12 -16.50
C GLN A 272 -4.72 -23.26 -15.15
N THR A 273 -5.52 -23.30 -14.08
CA THR A 273 -5.07 -23.56 -12.72
C THR A 273 -6.11 -24.37 -11.95
N ASP A 274 -5.66 -25.13 -10.96
CA ASP A 274 -6.52 -25.90 -10.06
C ASP A 274 -6.66 -25.18 -8.72
N VAL A 275 -7.89 -24.87 -8.36
CA VAL A 275 -8.23 -24.35 -7.03
C VAL A 275 -8.64 -25.53 -6.15
N ASN A 276 -7.77 -25.92 -5.25
CA ASN A 276 -7.99 -27.01 -4.31
C ASN A 276 -7.98 -26.49 -2.86
N LEU A 277 -9.15 -26.50 -2.22
CA LEU A 277 -9.35 -26.07 -0.83
C LEU A 277 -9.90 -27.24 0.00
N PRO A 278 -9.01 -28.09 0.54
CA PRO A 278 -9.43 -29.18 1.40
C PRO A 278 -10.03 -28.65 2.71
N PHE A 279 -11.05 -29.34 3.24
CA PHE A 279 -11.71 -28.97 4.49
C PHE A 279 -12.20 -27.51 4.50
N ILE A 280 -12.85 -27.08 3.40
CA ILE A 280 -13.34 -25.70 3.26
C ILE A 280 -14.48 -25.41 4.25
N THR A 281 -15.32 -26.40 4.49
CA THR A 281 -16.38 -26.39 5.50
C THR A 281 -16.66 -27.82 5.99
N ALA A 282 -17.50 -27.96 7.03
CA ALA A 282 -17.93 -29.24 7.56
C ALA A 282 -19.44 -29.28 7.73
N THR A 283 -20.04 -30.44 7.45
CA THR A 283 -21.46 -30.73 7.65
C THR A 283 -21.63 -31.93 8.59
N ALA A 284 -22.86 -32.31 8.89
CA ALA A 284 -23.14 -33.53 9.65
C ALA A 284 -22.62 -34.80 8.95
N ASP A 285 -22.51 -34.76 7.61
CA ASP A 285 -21.99 -35.89 6.80
C ASP A 285 -20.45 -35.90 6.70
N GLY A 286 -19.76 -34.94 7.34
CA GLY A 286 -18.31 -34.84 7.36
C GLY A 286 -17.76 -33.59 6.67
N PRO A 287 -16.41 -33.54 6.52
CA PRO A 287 -15.75 -32.41 5.88
C PRO A 287 -16.03 -32.36 4.39
N LYS A 288 -16.16 -31.14 3.87
CA LYS A 288 -16.36 -30.85 2.45
C LYS A 288 -15.13 -30.16 1.86
N HIS A 289 -14.88 -30.41 0.58
CA HIS A 289 -13.69 -29.95 -0.13
C HIS A 289 -14.11 -29.24 -1.43
N LEU A 290 -13.46 -28.12 -1.75
CA LEU A 290 -13.60 -27.48 -3.04
C LEU A 290 -12.43 -27.88 -3.95
N ASN A 291 -12.75 -28.42 -5.13
CA ASN A 291 -11.75 -28.69 -6.17
C ASN A 291 -12.33 -28.29 -7.52
N VAL A 292 -11.80 -27.20 -8.10
CA VAL A 292 -12.28 -26.62 -9.35
C VAL A 292 -11.10 -26.26 -10.24
N ASN A 293 -11.11 -26.77 -11.49
CA ASN A 293 -10.18 -26.32 -12.52
C ASN A 293 -10.74 -25.07 -13.20
N ILE A 294 -9.92 -24.02 -13.33
CA ILE A 294 -10.27 -22.77 -13.97
C ILE A 294 -9.33 -22.52 -15.14
N THR A 295 -9.89 -22.26 -16.32
CA THR A 295 -9.10 -21.84 -17.49
C THR A 295 -9.03 -20.32 -17.57
N ARG A 296 -7.96 -19.79 -18.20
CA ARG A 296 -7.82 -18.35 -18.51
C ARG A 296 -9.03 -17.84 -19.30
N ALA A 297 -9.50 -18.60 -20.29
CA ALA A 297 -10.67 -18.24 -21.09
C ALA A 297 -11.94 -18.09 -20.20
N LYS A 298 -12.11 -18.97 -19.21
CA LYS A 298 -13.23 -18.85 -18.26
C LYS A 298 -13.11 -17.61 -17.38
N PHE A 299 -11.91 -17.32 -16.86
CA PHE A 299 -11.63 -16.11 -16.10
C PHE A 299 -11.92 -14.85 -16.93
N GLU A 300 -11.44 -14.78 -18.16
CA GLU A 300 -11.67 -13.66 -19.06
C GLU A 300 -13.16 -13.48 -19.36
N GLN A 301 -13.91 -14.57 -19.57
CA GLN A 301 -15.35 -14.54 -19.75
C GLN A 301 -16.08 -13.96 -18.52
N LEU A 302 -15.68 -14.35 -17.30
CA LEU A 302 -16.27 -13.86 -16.06
C LEU A 302 -16.03 -12.36 -15.84
N CYS A 303 -14.96 -11.82 -16.43
CA CYS A 303 -14.49 -10.46 -16.19
C CYS A 303 -14.67 -9.53 -17.39
N THR A 304 -15.42 -9.93 -18.44
CA THR A 304 -15.56 -9.16 -19.70
C THR A 304 -15.97 -7.71 -19.45
N ASP A 305 -16.98 -7.50 -18.59
CA ASP A 305 -17.48 -6.16 -18.26
C ASP A 305 -16.45 -5.30 -17.52
N LEU A 306 -15.56 -5.91 -16.72
CA LEU A 306 -14.49 -5.19 -16.01
C LEU A 306 -13.40 -4.72 -16.98
N PHE A 307 -13.08 -5.53 -17.99
CA PHE A 307 -12.16 -5.16 -19.04
C PHE A 307 -12.69 -3.97 -19.85
N ASP A 308 -13.96 -4.03 -20.27
CA ASP A 308 -14.59 -2.97 -21.05
C ASP A 308 -14.69 -1.65 -20.27
N ARG A 309 -14.90 -1.72 -18.94
CA ARG A 309 -14.94 -0.54 -18.07
C ARG A 309 -13.64 0.26 -18.10
N SER A 310 -12.49 -0.36 -18.27
CA SER A 310 -11.20 0.34 -18.30
C SER A 310 -10.99 1.17 -19.57
N LEU A 311 -11.70 0.89 -20.66
CA LEU A 311 -11.53 1.60 -21.93
C LEU A 311 -12.21 2.97 -21.94
N LYS A 312 -13.35 3.14 -21.25
CA LYS A 312 -14.09 4.40 -21.21
C LYS A 312 -13.27 5.59 -20.65
N PRO A 313 -12.56 5.45 -19.52
CA PRO A 313 -11.65 6.49 -19.06
C PRO A 313 -10.52 6.80 -20.05
N CYS A 314 -10.03 5.79 -20.81
CA CYS A 314 -9.02 6.01 -21.85
C CYS A 314 -9.52 6.93 -22.96
N GLU A 315 -10.76 6.68 -23.46
CA GLU A 315 -11.42 7.57 -24.42
C GLU A 315 -11.61 8.98 -23.88
N GLY A 316 -12.02 9.09 -22.59
CA GLY A 316 -12.17 10.36 -21.89
C GLY A 316 -10.86 11.15 -21.84
N ALA A 317 -9.79 10.52 -21.38
CA ALA A 317 -8.48 11.16 -21.27
C ALA A 317 -7.93 11.63 -22.63
N LEU A 318 -8.07 10.83 -23.67
CA LEU A 318 -7.65 11.21 -25.03
C LEU A 318 -8.44 12.41 -25.55
N ARG A 319 -9.76 12.41 -25.36
CA ARG A 319 -10.63 13.54 -25.75
C ARG A 319 -10.24 14.83 -25.02
N ASP A 320 -10.00 14.75 -23.71
CA ASP A 320 -9.67 15.90 -22.88
C ASP A 320 -8.29 16.44 -23.22
N ALA A 321 -7.31 15.57 -23.54
CA ALA A 321 -6.01 15.95 -24.06
C ALA A 321 -6.05 16.43 -25.53
N LYS A 322 -7.19 16.25 -26.24
CA LYS A 322 -7.35 16.53 -27.68
C LYS A 322 -6.39 15.73 -28.54
N LEU A 323 -6.14 14.50 -28.17
CA LEU A 323 -5.24 13.57 -28.86
C LEU A 323 -5.99 12.35 -29.38
N SER A 324 -5.45 11.76 -30.44
CA SER A 324 -5.85 10.44 -30.94
C SER A 324 -4.89 9.36 -30.42
N PRO A 325 -5.30 8.08 -30.37
CA PRO A 325 -4.41 6.99 -29.97
C PRO A 325 -3.10 6.92 -30.77
N SER A 326 -3.12 7.30 -32.04
CA SER A 326 -1.93 7.30 -32.92
C SER A 326 -0.87 8.34 -32.56
N GLN A 327 -1.23 9.38 -31.80
CA GLN A 327 -0.33 10.45 -31.35
C GLN A 327 0.38 10.10 -30.04
N ILE A 328 0.03 8.99 -29.41
CA ILE A 328 0.72 8.49 -28.23
C ILE A 328 2.02 7.82 -28.66
N ASP A 329 3.15 8.20 -28.09
CA ASP A 329 4.45 7.62 -28.40
C ASP A 329 4.71 6.34 -27.61
N GLU A 330 4.36 6.32 -26.34
CA GLU A 330 4.61 5.19 -25.44
C GLU A 330 3.42 4.94 -24.52
N VAL A 331 3.23 3.66 -24.14
CA VAL A 331 2.23 3.22 -23.16
C VAL A 331 2.93 2.50 -22.03
N ILE A 332 2.81 3.03 -20.82
CA ILE A 332 3.40 2.50 -19.59
C ILE A 332 2.31 1.78 -18.80
N LEU A 333 2.55 0.52 -18.45
CA LEU A 333 1.66 -0.27 -17.61
C LEU A 333 2.12 -0.22 -16.17
N VAL A 334 1.20 0.13 -15.27
CA VAL A 334 1.40 0.26 -13.82
C VAL A 334 0.35 -0.53 -13.08
N GLY A 335 0.69 -1.01 -11.87
CA GLY A 335 -0.18 -1.84 -11.05
C GLY A 335 -0.17 -3.31 -11.44
N GLY A 336 -0.23 -4.19 -10.43
CA GLY A 336 -0.11 -5.63 -10.60
C GLY A 336 -1.16 -6.26 -11.51
N SER A 337 -2.36 -5.65 -11.63
CA SER A 337 -3.45 -6.15 -12.48
C SER A 337 -3.18 -5.96 -13.97
N THR A 338 -2.25 -5.11 -14.37
CA THR A 338 -1.80 -4.97 -15.77
C THR A 338 -1.01 -6.18 -16.27
N ARG A 339 -0.64 -7.09 -15.38
CA ARG A 339 -0.03 -8.38 -15.76
C ARG A 339 -1.02 -9.36 -16.38
N ILE A 340 -2.33 -9.11 -16.28
CA ILE A 340 -3.37 -9.93 -16.91
C ILE A 340 -3.23 -9.82 -18.45
N PRO A 341 -3.03 -10.96 -19.17
CA PRO A 341 -2.78 -10.92 -20.62
C PRO A 341 -3.86 -10.20 -21.42
N LYS A 342 -5.12 -10.34 -21.02
CA LYS A 342 -6.25 -9.67 -21.68
C LYS A 342 -6.17 -8.14 -21.58
N ILE A 343 -5.70 -7.61 -20.45
CA ILE A 343 -5.45 -6.16 -20.29
C ILE A 343 -4.36 -5.70 -21.28
N GLN A 344 -3.26 -6.42 -21.37
CA GLN A 344 -2.17 -6.07 -22.29
C GLN A 344 -2.64 -6.10 -23.75
N GLU A 345 -3.43 -7.10 -24.12
CA GLU A 345 -4.05 -7.21 -25.46
C GLU A 345 -4.98 -6.01 -25.75
N LEU A 346 -5.86 -5.67 -24.80
CA LEU A 346 -6.80 -4.56 -24.94
C LEU A 346 -6.08 -3.22 -25.10
N VAL A 347 -5.08 -2.96 -24.25
CA VAL A 347 -4.27 -1.74 -24.31
C VAL A 347 -3.52 -1.64 -25.63
N LYS A 348 -2.88 -2.73 -26.06
CA LYS A 348 -2.21 -2.81 -27.37
C LYS A 348 -3.16 -2.50 -28.52
N ASN A 349 -4.35 -3.12 -28.53
CA ASN A 349 -5.33 -2.93 -29.59
C ASN A 349 -5.91 -1.50 -29.58
N PHE A 350 -6.13 -0.92 -28.40
CA PHE A 350 -6.69 0.41 -28.25
C PHE A 350 -5.72 1.51 -28.69
N PHE A 351 -4.44 1.45 -28.27
CA PHE A 351 -3.43 2.44 -28.62
C PHE A 351 -2.65 2.10 -29.89
N GLY A 352 -2.81 0.89 -30.44
CA GLY A 352 -2.07 0.44 -31.62
C GLY A 352 -0.58 0.21 -31.39
N LYS A 353 -0.14 0.13 -30.13
CA LYS A 353 1.27 0.01 -29.71
C LYS A 353 1.47 -1.05 -28.65
N GLU A 354 2.62 -1.72 -28.67
CA GLU A 354 3.03 -2.59 -27.57
C GLU A 354 3.32 -1.76 -26.32
N PRO A 355 2.76 -2.13 -25.16
CA PRO A 355 3.12 -1.47 -23.90
C PRO A 355 4.61 -1.61 -23.58
N SER A 356 5.20 -0.55 -23.02
CA SER A 356 6.60 -0.53 -22.59
C SER A 356 6.85 -1.60 -21.51
N LYS A 357 7.97 -2.32 -21.65
CA LYS A 357 8.45 -3.31 -20.68
C LYS A 357 9.60 -2.78 -19.82
N GLY A 358 9.91 -1.49 -19.92
CA GLY A 358 11.10 -0.88 -19.30
C GLY A 358 10.97 -0.63 -17.81
N VAL A 359 9.80 -0.84 -17.20
CA VAL A 359 9.55 -0.59 -15.77
C VAL A 359 8.89 -1.78 -15.09
N ASN A 360 9.15 -1.96 -13.81
CA ASN A 360 8.43 -2.93 -13.00
C ASN A 360 7.12 -2.29 -12.51
N PRO A 361 5.94 -2.80 -12.92
CA PRO A 361 4.66 -2.19 -12.60
C PRO A 361 4.31 -2.18 -11.10
N ASP A 362 4.99 -2.99 -10.28
CA ASP A 362 4.76 -3.06 -8.83
C ASP A 362 5.66 -2.11 -8.02
N GLU A 363 6.67 -1.49 -8.66
CA GLU A 363 7.71 -0.71 -7.97
C GLU A 363 7.85 0.72 -8.53
N VAL A 364 7.51 0.91 -9.79
CA VAL A 364 7.77 2.14 -10.54
C VAL A 364 7.18 3.38 -9.87
N VAL A 365 6.05 3.25 -9.20
CA VAL A 365 5.38 4.34 -8.47
C VAL A 365 6.21 4.78 -7.26
N ALA A 366 6.70 3.84 -6.45
CA ALA A 366 7.57 4.15 -5.31
C ALA A 366 8.90 4.77 -5.76
N VAL A 367 9.46 4.27 -6.86
CA VAL A 367 10.66 4.84 -7.49
C VAL A 367 10.43 6.30 -7.88
N GLY A 368 9.33 6.61 -8.56
CA GLY A 368 8.98 7.99 -8.93
C GLY A 368 8.73 8.89 -7.73
N ALA A 369 8.11 8.38 -6.68
CA ALA A 369 7.95 9.10 -5.42
C ALA A 369 9.29 9.42 -4.75
N ALA A 370 10.27 8.52 -4.80
CA ALA A 370 11.62 8.76 -4.29
C ALA A 370 12.36 9.82 -5.14
N ILE A 371 12.23 9.77 -6.46
CA ILE A 371 12.77 10.80 -7.37
C ILE A 371 12.19 12.17 -7.00
N GLN A 372 10.88 12.28 -6.79
CA GLN A 372 10.25 13.51 -6.33
C GLN A 372 10.81 13.96 -4.95
N GLY A 373 11.10 13.03 -4.06
CA GLY A 373 11.81 13.29 -2.81
C GLY A 373 13.18 13.90 -3.07
N GLY A 374 13.95 13.36 -4.01
CA GLY A 374 15.24 13.86 -4.47
C GLY A 374 15.17 15.25 -5.10
N VAL A 375 14.10 15.56 -5.82
CA VAL A 375 13.84 16.93 -6.34
C VAL A 375 13.62 17.90 -5.18
N LEU A 376 12.84 17.52 -4.18
CA LEU A 376 12.52 18.35 -3.01
C LEU A 376 13.72 18.55 -2.07
N SER A 377 14.65 17.61 -2.00
CA SER A 377 15.92 17.75 -1.24
C SER A 377 17.01 18.49 -2.03
N GLY A 378 16.85 18.61 -3.36
CA GLY A 378 17.84 19.22 -4.26
C GLY A 378 18.91 18.25 -4.76
N ASP A 379 18.76 16.96 -4.48
CA ASP A 379 19.67 15.89 -4.96
C ASP A 379 19.44 15.62 -6.46
N VAL A 380 18.19 15.74 -6.92
CA VAL A 380 17.82 15.67 -8.34
C VAL A 380 17.53 17.08 -8.84
N LYS A 381 18.22 17.48 -9.90
CA LYS A 381 18.09 18.80 -10.52
C LYS A 381 17.47 18.67 -11.91
N ASP A 382 16.97 19.78 -12.43
CA ASP A 382 16.45 19.91 -13.80
C ASP A 382 15.21 18.99 -14.06
N VAL A 383 14.39 18.78 -13.04
CA VAL A 383 13.10 18.08 -13.15
C VAL A 383 11.98 19.02 -12.67
N LEU A 384 11.02 19.29 -13.55
CA LEU A 384 9.81 20.06 -13.27
C LEU A 384 8.58 19.17 -13.50
N LEU A 385 7.75 19.04 -12.47
CA LEU A 385 6.51 18.31 -12.52
C LEU A 385 5.32 19.26 -12.49
N LEU A 386 4.47 19.20 -13.50
CA LEU A 386 3.21 19.92 -13.62
C LEU A 386 2.06 18.91 -13.64
N ASP A 387 1.34 18.82 -12.53
CA ASP A 387 0.19 17.93 -12.36
C ASP A 387 -1.13 18.68 -12.59
N VAL A 388 -2.27 18.00 -12.62
CA VAL A 388 -3.58 18.59 -12.90
C VAL A 388 -4.63 18.18 -11.86
N THR A 389 -5.68 19.01 -11.70
CA THR A 389 -6.87 18.61 -10.95
C THR A 389 -7.73 17.63 -11.76
N PRO A 390 -8.15 16.48 -11.20
CA PRO A 390 -8.88 15.47 -11.98
C PRO A 390 -10.32 15.84 -12.26
N LEU A 391 -10.94 16.67 -11.42
CA LEU A 391 -12.34 17.06 -11.50
C LEU A 391 -12.50 18.57 -11.40
N SER A 392 -13.55 19.09 -12.02
CA SER A 392 -13.95 20.50 -11.91
C SER A 392 -14.35 20.83 -10.47
N LEU A 393 -13.97 22.01 -10.04
CA LEU A 393 -14.28 22.59 -8.73
C LEU A 393 -15.12 23.85 -8.93
N GLY A 394 -16.17 24.01 -8.12
CA GLY A 394 -17.08 25.14 -8.26
C GLY A 394 -17.90 25.38 -7.00
N ILE A 395 -18.84 26.31 -7.13
CA ILE A 395 -19.80 26.63 -6.07
C ILE A 395 -21.23 26.47 -6.56
N GLU A 396 -22.14 26.23 -5.63
CA GLU A 396 -23.56 26.33 -5.89
C GLU A 396 -23.96 27.79 -6.06
N THR A 397 -24.70 28.07 -7.12
CA THR A 397 -25.28 29.37 -7.40
C THR A 397 -26.81 29.27 -7.47
N MET A 398 -27.46 30.43 -7.68
CA MET A 398 -28.94 30.52 -7.68
C MET A 398 -29.57 29.47 -8.60
N GLY A 399 -30.59 28.77 -8.09
CA GLY A 399 -31.26 27.67 -8.81
C GLY A 399 -30.66 26.29 -8.61
N GLY A 400 -29.70 26.13 -7.68
CA GLY A 400 -29.05 24.83 -7.41
C GLY A 400 -28.08 24.40 -8.53
N VAL A 401 -27.54 25.36 -9.27
CA VAL A 401 -26.61 25.12 -10.38
C VAL A 401 -25.18 25.14 -9.86
N MET A 402 -24.34 24.21 -10.33
CA MET A 402 -22.90 24.28 -10.11
C MET A 402 -22.26 25.25 -11.11
N THR A 403 -21.64 26.29 -10.60
CA THR A 403 -20.81 27.23 -11.38
C THR A 403 -19.34 26.85 -11.23
N PRO A 404 -18.67 26.37 -12.31
CA PRO A 404 -17.26 25.97 -12.24
C PRO A 404 -16.34 27.16 -12.00
N MET A 405 -15.49 27.05 -10.97
CA MET A 405 -14.40 27.98 -10.69
C MET A 405 -13.10 27.52 -11.38
N ILE A 406 -12.76 26.27 -11.24
CA ILE A 406 -11.57 25.63 -11.83
C ILE A 406 -12.05 24.40 -12.58
N SER A 407 -11.75 24.32 -13.86
CA SER A 407 -12.11 23.18 -14.71
C SER A 407 -11.21 21.97 -14.44
N SER A 408 -11.72 20.77 -14.68
CA SER A 408 -10.90 19.54 -14.70
C SER A 408 -9.70 19.71 -15.65
N ASN A 409 -8.64 18.96 -15.37
CA ASN A 409 -7.36 19.00 -16.10
C ASN A 409 -6.69 20.39 -16.12
N THR A 410 -7.00 21.25 -15.14
CA THR A 410 -6.24 22.50 -14.92
C THR A 410 -4.95 22.19 -14.16
N THR A 411 -3.82 22.69 -14.68
CA THR A 411 -2.49 22.54 -14.05
C THR A 411 -2.47 23.11 -12.63
N ILE A 412 -1.89 22.37 -11.69
CA ILE A 412 -1.74 22.77 -10.29
C ILE A 412 -0.25 22.99 -9.94
N PRO A 413 0.08 23.90 -8.99
CA PRO A 413 -0.82 24.73 -8.19
C PRO A 413 -1.57 25.79 -9.02
N HIS A 414 -2.82 26.08 -8.63
CA HIS A 414 -3.65 27.05 -9.36
C HIS A 414 -4.52 27.88 -8.41
N ARG A 415 -4.64 29.18 -8.73
CA ARG A 415 -5.48 30.10 -7.97
C ARG A 415 -6.42 30.86 -8.90
N LYS A 416 -7.72 30.86 -8.57
CA LYS A 416 -8.74 31.59 -9.31
C LYS A 416 -9.66 32.34 -8.36
N THR A 417 -9.97 33.60 -8.70
CA THR A 417 -10.88 34.46 -7.95
C THR A 417 -11.99 34.98 -8.86
N GLU A 418 -13.24 34.83 -8.42
CA GLU A 418 -14.40 35.39 -9.10
C GLU A 418 -15.28 36.18 -8.11
N THR A 419 -16.04 37.16 -8.63
CA THR A 419 -16.92 37.99 -7.81
C THR A 419 -18.36 37.53 -8.00
N PHE A 420 -19.02 37.21 -6.91
CA PHE A 420 -20.45 36.84 -6.81
C PHE A 420 -21.22 37.93 -6.05
N SER A 421 -22.54 37.73 -5.96
CA SER A 421 -23.40 38.70 -5.26
C SER A 421 -24.53 37.98 -4.50
N THR A 422 -25.28 38.72 -3.70
CA THR A 422 -26.44 38.22 -2.95
C THR A 422 -27.62 37.91 -3.88
N ALA A 423 -28.38 36.87 -3.55
CA ALA A 423 -29.57 36.43 -4.29
C ALA A 423 -30.87 37.12 -3.82
N SER A 424 -30.87 37.74 -2.62
CA SER A 424 -32.02 38.39 -2.01
C SER A 424 -31.66 39.79 -1.51
N ASP A 425 -32.67 40.68 -1.43
CA ASP A 425 -32.52 42.01 -0.86
C ASP A 425 -32.20 41.93 0.64
N SER A 426 -31.31 42.80 1.10
CA SER A 426 -30.91 42.93 2.52
C SER A 426 -30.39 41.60 3.12
N GLN A 427 -29.81 40.74 2.32
CA GLN A 427 -29.25 39.44 2.76
C GLN A 427 -27.98 39.70 3.61
N PRO A 428 -28.01 39.32 4.93
CA PRO A 428 -26.91 39.64 5.84
C PRO A 428 -25.75 38.64 5.80
N SER A 429 -25.96 37.50 5.16
CA SER A 429 -24.96 36.42 5.00
C SER A 429 -25.13 35.68 3.70
N VAL A 430 -24.04 35.05 3.20
CA VAL A 430 -24.08 34.13 2.05
C VAL A 430 -23.47 32.78 2.48
N GLU A 431 -24.13 31.69 2.11
CA GLU A 431 -23.57 30.35 2.22
C GLU A 431 -22.72 30.09 0.97
N ILE A 432 -21.49 29.68 1.17
CA ILE A 432 -20.60 29.20 0.11
C ILE A 432 -20.62 27.68 0.18
N HIS A 433 -21.28 27.04 -0.78
CA HIS A 433 -21.35 25.59 -0.94
C HIS A 433 -20.36 25.16 -2.02
N ILE A 434 -19.30 24.47 -1.61
CA ILE A 434 -18.19 24.07 -2.47
C ILE A 434 -18.44 22.67 -3.00
N LEU A 435 -18.27 22.52 -4.31
CA LEU A 435 -18.65 21.32 -5.08
C LEU A 435 -17.46 20.83 -5.90
N GLN A 436 -17.44 19.51 -6.12
CA GLN A 436 -16.51 18.85 -7.04
C GLN A 436 -17.26 17.88 -7.94
N GLY A 437 -17.03 17.95 -9.25
CA GLY A 437 -17.61 17.08 -10.27
C GLY A 437 -17.95 17.81 -11.56
N GLU A 438 -18.54 17.06 -12.51
CA GLU A 438 -18.80 17.53 -13.88
C GLU A 438 -20.30 17.73 -14.16
N ARG A 439 -21.16 17.59 -13.15
CA ARG A 439 -22.63 17.71 -13.33
C ARG A 439 -23.06 19.16 -13.20
N SER A 440 -24.05 19.54 -14.02
CA SER A 440 -24.55 20.92 -14.02
C SER A 440 -25.33 21.31 -12.76
N MET A 441 -25.93 20.34 -12.06
CA MET A 441 -26.69 20.60 -10.85
C MET A 441 -25.86 20.33 -9.60
N ALA A 442 -25.97 21.22 -8.61
CA ALA A 442 -25.20 21.12 -7.37
C ALA A 442 -25.46 19.80 -6.61
N ALA A 443 -26.71 19.34 -6.57
CA ALA A 443 -27.12 18.12 -5.90
C ALA A 443 -26.49 16.83 -6.50
N ASP A 444 -26.06 16.88 -7.75
CA ASP A 444 -25.48 15.75 -8.49
C ASP A 444 -23.94 15.71 -8.39
N ASN A 445 -23.33 16.69 -7.69
CA ASN A 445 -21.90 16.79 -7.49
C ASN A 445 -21.54 16.50 -6.03
N LYS A 446 -20.27 16.19 -5.79
CA LYS A 446 -19.79 15.94 -4.44
C LYS A 446 -19.63 17.24 -3.68
N THR A 447 -20.28 17.36 -2.52
CA THR A 447 -20.05 18.44 -1.57
C THR A 447 -18.68 18.27 -0.91
N LEU A 448 -17.82 19.27 -1.05
CA LEU A 448 -16.53 19.33 -0.35
C LEU A 448 -16.63 20.05 0.99
N GLY A 449 -17.52 21.05 1.07
CA GLY A 449 -17.74 21.81 2.30
C GLY A 449 -18.76 22.92 2.11
N LYS A 450 -19.20 23.46 3.26
CA LYS A 450 -20.08 24.63 3.33
C LYS A 450 -19.59 25.57 4.43
N PHE A 451 -19.66 26.88 4.17
CA PHE A 451 -19.40 27.87 5.19
C PHE A 451 -20.17 29.16 4.91
N HIS A 452 -20.34 30.01 5.92
CA HIS A 452 -21.09 31.26 5.83
C HIS A 452 -20.14 32.45 5.91
N LEU A 453 -20.35 33.43 5.05
CA LEU A 453 -19.78 34.76 5.18
C LEU A 453 -20.87 35.70 5.71
N ASP A 454 -20.73 36.09 6.98
CA ASP A 454 -21.69 36.88 7.72
C ASP A 454 -21.34 38.36 7.76
N GLY A 455 -22.36 39.19 8.02
CA GLY A 455 -22.21 40.62 8.27
C GLY A 455 -22.01 41.44 7.01
N ILE A 456 -22.68 41.02 5.96
CA ILE A 456 -22.84 41.78 4.72
C ILE A 456 -23.81 42.93 5.00
N PRO A 457 -23.45 44.18 4.64
CA PRO A 457 -24.34 45.34 4.84
C PRO A 457 -25.64 45.19 4.04
N PRO A 458 -26.79 45.61 4.60
CA PRO A 458 -28.07 45.59 3.89
C PRO A 458 -27.97 46.38 2.58
N ALA A 459 -28.24 45.70 1.48
CA ALA A 459 -28.25 46.30 0.13
C ALA A 459 -29.24 45.55 -0.77
N PRO A 460 -29.69 46.12 -1.89
CA PRO A 460 -30.44 45.38 -2.89
C PRO A 460 -29.63 44.17 -3.42
N ARG A 461 -30.34 43.10 -3.80
CA ARG A 461 -29.72 41.91 -4.44
C ARG A 461 -28.86 42.32 -5.64
N GLY A 462 -27.74 41.68 -5.83
CA GLY A 462 -26.82 41.95 -6.92
C GLY A 462 -25.84 43.11 -6.67
N VAL A 463 -26.00 43.91 -5.58
CA VAL A 463 -25.12 45.03 -5.23
C VAL A 463 -23.89 44.62 -4.42
N PRO A 464 -24.01 43.76 -3.35
CA PRO A 464 -22.85 43.30 -2.62
C PRO A 464 -21.89 42.52 -3.52
N GLN A 465 -20.58 42.76 -3.33
CA GLN A 465 -19.53 42.10 -4.10
C GLN A 465 -18.77 41.12 -3.19
N ILE A 466 -19.00 39.83 -3.39
CA ILE A 466 -18.37 38.75 -2.64
C ILE A 466 -17.31 38.12 -3.53
N GLU A 467 -16.06 38.35 -3.22
CA GLU A 467 -14.94 37.64 -3.87
C GLU A 467 -14.81 36.23 -3.32
N VAL A 468 -14.90 35.24 -4.18
CA VAL A 468 -14.63 33.82 -3.84
C VAL A 468 -13.34 33.40 -4.54
N THR A 469 -12.36 33.02 -3.76
CA THR A 469 -11.04 32.55 -4.23
C THR A 469 -10.90 31.08 -3.98
N PHE A 470 -10.59 30.33 -5.02
CA PHE A 470 -10.16 28.93 -4.97
C PHE A 470 -8.66 28.88 -5.13
N ASP A 471 -7.97 28.22 -4.22
CA ASP A 471 -6.50 28.08 -4.20
C ASP A 471 -6.16 26.59 -4.00
N ILE A 472 -5.63 25.95 -5.06
CA ILE A 472 -5.20 24.55 -5.04
C ILE A 472 -3.69 24.53 -4.91
N ASP A 473 -3.18 23.85 -3.89
CA ASP A 473 -1.74 23.66 -3.68
C ASP A 473 -1.16 22.59 -4.62
N ALA A 474 0.16 22.41 -4.56
CA ALA A 474 0.85 21.39 -5.36
C ALA A 474 0.48 19.94 -4.99
N ASN A 475 -0.19 19.71 -3.85
CA ASN A 475 -0.69 18.40 -3.41
C ASN A 475 -2.11 18.13 -3.94
N GLY A 476 -2.71 19.09 -4.62
CA GLY A 476 -4.10 19.04 -5.06
C GLY A 476 -5.11 19.33 -3.94
N ILE A 477 -4.68 19.96 -2.84
CA ILE A 477 -5.54 20.29 -1.70
C ILE A 477 -6.10 21.69 -1.88
N LEU A 478 -7.42 21.82 -1.79
CA LEU A 478 -8.18 23.05 -2.02
C LEU A 478 -8.35 23.86 -0.73
N SER A 479 -8.12 25.16 -0.84
CA SER A 479 -8.53 26.19 0.11
C SER A 479 -9.49 27.16 -0.56
N VAL A 480 -10.60 27.50 0.10
CA VAL A 480 -11.58 28.45 -0.43
C VAL A 480 -11.76 29.61 0.55
N THR A 481 -11.63 30.82 0.02
CA THR A 481 -11.80 32.06 0.78
C THR A 481 -12.96 32.87 0.18
N ALA A 482 -13.87 33.35 1.02
CA ALA A 482 -14.89 34.33 0.62
C ALA A 482 -14.67 35.65 1.35
N LYS A 483 -14.71 36.77 0.62
CA LYS A 483 -14.47 38.11 1.14
C LYS A 483 -15.50 39.10 0.62
N ASP A 484 -16.16 39.83 1.52
CA ASP A 484 -16.97 40.98 1.16
C ASP A 484 -16.08 42.19 0.91
N LYS A 485 -16.14 42.76 -0.32
CA LYS A 485 -15.32 43.90 -0.74
C LYS A 485 -15.65 45.19 -0.01
N ALA A 486 -16.89 45.34 0.44
CA ALA A 486 -17.33 46.58 1.10
C ALA A 486 -16.82 46.67 2.55
N THR A 487 -16.87 45.56 3.29
CA THR A 487 -16.48 45.52 4.71
C THR A 487 -15.09 44.94 4.95
N ASN A 488 -14.46 44.35 3.93
CA ASN A 488 -13.24 43.53 4.02
C ASN A 488 -13.37 42.34 4.98
N LYS A 489 -14.59 41.97 5.40
CA LYS A 489 -14.80 40.75 6.15
C LYS A 489 -14.46 39.54 5.27
N GLU A 490 -13.74 38.60 5.84
CA GLU A 490 -13.24 37.44 5.13
C GLU A 490 -13.52 36.20 5.98
N GLN A 491 -13.90 35.12 5.33
CA GLN A 491 -14.02 33.77 5.90
C GLN A 491 -13.30 32.80 4.99
N ASN A 492 -12.58 31.89 5.58
CA ASN A 492 -11.78 30.89 4.89
C ASN A 492 -12.18 29.50 5.37
N ILE A 493 -12.27 28.58 4.44
CA ILE A 493 -12.30 27.16 4.74
C ILE A 493 -11.17 26.46 3.98
N ARG A 494 -10.34 25.75 4.70
CA ARG A 494 -9.51 24.72 4.08
C ARG A 494 -10.36 23.48 4.00
N ILE A 495 -10.44 22.88 2.81
CA ILE A 495 -11.12 21.59 2.67
C ILE A 495 -10.25 20.55 3.35
N THR A 496 -10.45 20.40 4.62
CA THR A 496 -10.01 19.22 5.36
C THR A 496 -11.06 18.20 5.04
N GLY A 497 -10.72 17.24 4.20
CA GLY A 497 -11.68 16.24 3.71
C GLY A 497 -12.51 15.68 4.85
N SER A 498 -13.65 15.13 4.53
CA SER A 498 -14.55 14.43 5.48
C SER A 498 -13.91 13.18 6.10
N SER A 499 -12.59 13.23 6.43
CA SER A 499 -11.93 12.21 7.25
C SER A 499 -12.57 12.14 8.63
N GLY A 500 -13.34 13.18 9.01
CA GLY A 500 -13.94 13.32 10.34
C GLY A 500 -12.91 13.48 11.45
N LEU A 501 -11.63 13.68 11.09
CA LEU A 501 -10.55 13.90 12.05
C LEU A 501 -10.33 15.40 12.24
N ASP A 502 -10.46 15.88 13.48
CA ASP A 502 -10.01 17.23 13.83
C ASP A 502 -8.50 17.22 14.13
N LYS A 503 -7.90 18.42 14.26
CA LYS A 503 -6.47 18.53 14.58
C LYS A 503 -6.11 17.87 15.93
N ASN A 504 -7.02 17.88 16.90
CA ASN A 504 -6.78 17.30 18.22
C ASN A 504 -6.82 15.78 18.15
N GLU A 505 -7.72 15.21 17.32
CA GLU A 505 -7.77 13.77 17.07
C GLU A 505 -6.50 13.28 16.34
N VAL A 506 -6.03 14.00 15.33
CA VAL A 506 -4.75 13.68 14.64
C VAL A 506 -3.58 13.74 15.63
N GLU A 507 -3.52 14.76 16.51
CA GLU A 507 -2.48 14.87 17.56
C GLU A 507 -2.60 13.76 18.63
N GLN A 508 -3.82 13.36 18.98
CA GLN A 508 -4.04 12.22 19.89
C GLN A 508 -3.57 10.92 19.25
N MET A 509 -3.93 10.68 17.98
CA MET A 509 -3.50 9.50 17.21
C MET A 509 -1.99 9.44 17.03
N LYS A 510 -1.31 10.59 16.85
CA LYS A 510 0.16 10.67 16.82
C LYS A 510 0.77 10.24 18.14
N ARG A 511 0.19 10.66 19.28
CA ARG A 511 0.66 10.26 20.62
C ARG A 511 0.46 8.77 20.85
N ASP A 512 -0.73 8.26 20.57
CA ASP A 512 -1.03 6.83 20.68
C ASP A 512 -0.08 5.99 19.82
N ALA A 513 0.20 6.44 18.60
CA ALA A 513 1.15 5.78 17.70
C ALA A 513 2.59 5.76 18.24
N GLN A 514 3.03 6.84 18.90
CA GLN A 514 4.37 6.93 19.50
C GLN A 514 4.48 6.08 20.78
N GLU A 515 3.45 6.05 21.62
CA GLU A 515 3.39 5.23 22.83
C GLU A 515 3.46 3.73 22.48
N HIS A 516 2.70 3.30 21.47
CA HIS A 516 2.73 1.91 21.03
C HIS A 516 4.00 1.52 20.28
N ALA A 517 4.72 2.45 19.65
CA ALA A 517 5.96 2.14 18.92
C ALA A 517 7.04 1.51 19.83
N ALA A 518 7.13 1.94 21.09
CA ALA A 518 8.09 1.39 22.05
C ALA A 518 7.67 -0.02 22.55
N GLU A 519 6.36 -0.24 22.75
CA GLU A 519 5.81 -1.55 23.10
C GLU A 519 5.91 -2.54 21.94
N ASP A 520 5.59 -2.10 20.73
CA ASP A 520 5.67 -2.90 19.51
C ASP A 520 7.11 -3.34 19.22
N LYS A 521 8.10 -2.47 19.45
CA LYS A 521 9.52 -2.80 19.33
C LYS A 521 9.94 -3.87 20.34
N LYS A 522 9.54 -3.71 21.60
CA LYS A 522 9.87 -4.68 22.65
C LYS A 522 9.20 -6.04 22.39
N ARG A 523 7.96 -6.05 21.93
CA ARG A 523 7.25 -7.28 21.55
C ARG A 523 7.89 -7.96 20.34
N LYS A 524 8.30 -7.19 19.32
CA LYS A 524 9.03 -7.74 18.16
C LYS A 524 10.31 -8.44 18.60
N GLU A 525 11.10 -7.81 19.46
CA GLU A 525 12.32 -8.40 20.03
C GLU A 525 12.03 -9.69 20.82
N GLU A 526 10.94 -9.74 21.56
CA GLU A 526 10.49 -10.96 22.26
C GLU A 526 10.07 -12.08 21.31
N ILE A 527 9.35 -11.75 20.24
CA ILE A 527 8.92 -12.74 19.22
C ILE A 527 10.13 -13.29 18.46
N GLU A 528 11.06 -12.43 18.04
CA GLU A 528 12.29 -12.83 17.38
C GLU A 528 13.12 -13.77 18.29
N LEU A 529 13.20 -13.45 19.57
CA LEU A 529 13.90 -14.27 20.56
C LEU A 529 13.22 -15.63 20.76
N ARG A 530 11.87 -15.69 20.78
CA ARG A 530 11.12 -16.96 20.83
C ARG A 530 11.32 -17.80 19.58
N ASN A 531 11.29 -17.19 18.40
CA ASN A 531 11.53 -17.87 17.13
C ASN A 531 12.95 -18.49 17.09
N GLN A 532 13.95 -17.76 17.57
CA GLN A 532 15.33 -18.27 17.69
C GLN A 532 15.41 -19.45 18.67
N ALA A 533 14.71 -19.36 19.80
CA ALA A 533 14.63 -20.44 20.78
C ALA A 533 13.99 -21.69 20.20
N ASP A 534 12.86 -21.57 19.52
CA ASP A 534 12.15 -22.69 18.90
C ASP A 534 12.99 -23.34 17.79
N GLN A 535 13.72 -22.53 17.01
CA GLN A 535 14.64 -23.04 16.01
C GLN A 535 15.82 -23.79 16.65
N LEU A 536 16.36 -23.31 17.77
CA LEU A 536 17.43 -23.97 18.51
C LEU A 536 16.95 -25.26 19.16
N VAL A 537 15.72 -25.30 19.71
CA VAL A 537 15.08 -26.52 20.23
C VAL A 537 14.95 -27.57 19.13
N TYR A 538 14.42 -27.17 17.96
CA TYR A 538 14.26 -28.07 16.82
C TYR A 538 15.59 -28.60 16.29
N SER A 539 16.60 -27.73 16.12
CA SER A 539 17.94 -28.14 15.66
C SER A 539 18.63 -29.05 16.67
N THR A 540 18.47 -28.80 17.96
CA THR A 540 18.98 -29.66 19.05
C THR A 540 18.32 -31.04 19.01
N GLU A 541 17.02 -31.12 18.80
CA GLU A 541 16.31 -32.41 18.70
C GLU A 541 16.81 -33.23 17.50
N LYS A 542 17.01 -32.58 16.36
CA LYS A 542 17.59 -33.23 15.17
C LYS A 542 19.03 -33.68 15.44
N GLN A 543 19.86 -32.87 16.06
CA GLN A 543 21.25 -33.21 16.39
C GLN A 543 21.34 -34.34 17.41
N LEU A 544 20.45 -34.37 18.43
CA LEU A 544 20.38 -35.48 19.38
C LEU A 544 19.96 -36.80 18.72
N THR A 545 19.13 -36.74 17.67
CA THR A 545 18.75 -37.93 16.90
C THR A 545 19.89 -38.43 16.02
N GLU A 546 20.65 -37.49 15.41
CA GLU A 546 21.72 -37.82 14.46
C GLU A 546 23.04 -38.19 15.15
N TYR A 547 23.39 -37.51 16.24
CA TYR A 547 24.68 -37.67 16.93
C TYR A 547 24.56 -38.18 18.35
N GLY A 548 23.36 -38.41 18.87
CA GLY A 548 23.13 -38.79 20.26
C GLY A 548 23.74 -40.16 20.69
N GLU A 549 24.05 -41.03 19.73
CA GLU A 549 24.78 -42.30 19.99
C GLU A 549 26.31 -42.07 20.16
N LYS A 550 26.84 -40.94 19.70
CA LYS A 550 28.23 -40.54 19.83
C LYS A 550 28.52 -39.73 21.10
N LEU A 551 27.46 -39.32 21.82
CA LEU A 551 27.55 -38.61 23.08
C LEU A 551 27.55 -39.56 24.26
N ASP A 552 28.33 -39.26 25.32
CA ASP A 552 28.20 -39.94 26.58
C ASP A 552 26.81 -39.67 27.23
N ALA A 553 26.33 -40.62 28.05
CA ALA A 553 25.01 -40.57 28.62
C ALA A 553 24.74 -39.33 29.47
N ASP A 554 25.73 -38.80 30.18
CA ASP A 554 25.62 -37.60 31.01
C ASP A 554 25.50 -36.34 30.13
N THR A 555 26.32 -36.19 29.11
CA THR A 555 26.25 -35.07 28.16
C THR A 555 24.91 -35.06 27.43
N LYS A 556 24.43 -36.21 26.97
CA LYS A 556 23.12 -36.34 26.32
C LYS A 556 21.95 -35.93 27.25
N ASP A 557 21.97 -36.35 28.51
CA ASP A 557 20.95 -36.00 29.51
C ASP A 557 20.97 -34.49 29.80
N ARG A 558 22.16 -33.90 29.97
CA ARG A 558 22.33 -32.44 30.20
C ARG A 558 21.80 -31.62 29.02
N ILE A 559 22.09 -31.97 27.78
CA ILE A 559 21.59 -31.32 26.58
C ILE A 559 20.06 -31.46 26.50
N SER A 560 19.52 -32.66 26.77
CA SER A 560 18.07 -32.89 26.74
C SER A 560 17.34 -32.01 27.77
N LYS A 561 17.85 -31.93 29.00
CA LYS A 561 17.28 -31.09 30.05
C LYS A 561 17.39 -29.60 29.72
N ALA A 562 18.51 -29.14 29.11
CA ALA A 562 18.67 -27.77 28.67
C ALA A 562 17.72 -27.41 27.51
N LYS A 563 17.49 -28.35 26.56
CA LYS A 563 16.49 -28.22 25.49
C LYS A 563 15.07 -28.08 26.06
N GLU A 564 14.70 -28.94 27.02
CA GLU A 564 13.38 -28.87 27.68
C GLU A 564 13.20 -27.55 28.42
N ARG A 565 14.23 -27.09 29.14
CA ARG A 565 14.22 -25.79 29.81
C ARG A 565 14.04 -24.62 28.83
N LEU A 566 14.71 -24.66 27.66
CA LEU A 566 14.55 -23.66 26.61
C LEU A 566 13.15 -23.71 26.02
N ALA A 567 12.60 -24.90 25.76
CA ALA A 567 11.24 -25.08 25.27
C ALA A 567 10.17 -24.58 26.24
N ASP A 568 10.41 -24.70 27.55
CA ASP A 568 9.53 -24.17 28.59
C ASP A 568 9.65 -22.66 28.71
N ALA A 569 10.87 -22.11 28.67
CA ALA A 569 11.10 -20.67 28.66
C ALA A 569 10.48 -19.98 27.44
N SER A 570 10.58 -20.56 26.26
CA SER A 570 9.95 -20.05 25.03
C SER A 570 8.42 -19.91 25.17
N LYS A 571 7.77 -20.81 25.91
CA LYS A 571 6.31 -20.78 26.13
C LYS A 571 5.88 -19.84 27.23
N ASN A 572 6.62 -19.78 28.33
CA ASN A 572 6.12 -19.25 29.60
C ASN A 572 6.81 -17.94 30.05
N ASN A 573 8.09 -17.69 29.71
CA ASN A 573 8.83 -16.54 30.21
C ASN A 573 9.93 -16.06 29.26
N ALA A 574 9.68 -14.96 28.56
CA ALA A 574 10.63 -14.38 27.60
C ALA A 574 11.98 -13.96 28.23
N ALA A 575 12.02 -13.58 29.51
CA ALA A 575 13.24 -13.17 30.20
C ALA A 575 14.24 -14.34 30.39
N ASP A 576 13.74 -15.57 30.46
CA ASP A 576 14.55 -16.77 30.67
C ASP A 576 15.07 -17.39 29.35
N ILE A 577 14.59 -16.92 28.19
CA ILE A 577 14.92 -17.49 26.89
C ILE A 577 16.42 -17.32 26.60
N ARG A 578 16.95 -16.11 26.66
CA ARG A 578 18.36 -15.84 26.35
C ARG A 578 19.33 -16.63 27.24
N PRO A 579 19.17 -16.64 28.57
CA PRO A 579 19.99 -17.49 29.44
C PRO A 579 19.89 -18.99 29.14
N ALA A 580 18.70 -19.48 28.75
CA ALA A 580 18.50 -20.88 28.41
C ALA A 580 19.15 -21.24 27.04
N MET A 581 19.09 -20.34 26.07
CA MET A 581 19.78 -20.48 24.76
C MET A 581 21.31 -20.54 24.96
N ASP A 582 21.87 -19.60 25.72
CA ASP A 582 23.30 -19.55 25.99
C ASP A 582 23.79 -20.84 26.69
N ALA A 583 23.04 -21.31 27.68
CA ALA A 583 23.35 -22.57 28.37
C ALA A 583 23.31 -23.79 27.43
N LEU A 584 22.34 -23.86 26.53
CA LEU A 584 22.23 -24.95 25.56
C LEU A 584 23.35 -24.90 24.51
N ASN A 585 23.68 -23.72 24.00
CA ASN A 585 24.79 -23.51 23.07
C ASN A 585 26.14 -23.86 23.69
N GLN A 586 26.36 -23.52 24.97
CA GLN A 586 27.56 -23.89 25.69
C GLN A 586 27.70 -25.42 25.82
N LEU A 587 26.64 -26.12 26.17
CA LEU A 587 26.62 -27.57 26.26
C LEU A 587 26.93 -28.25 24.91
N TRP A 588 26.40 -27.71 23.80
CA TRP A 588 26.74 -28.19 22.47
C TRP A 588 28.21 -27.91 22.09
N SER A 589 28.79 -26.76 22.50
CA SER A 589 30.19 -26.47 22.30
C SER A 589 31.08 -27.46 23.06
N GLU A 590 30.76 -27.73 24.35
CA GLU A 590 31.46 -28.75 25.15
C GLU A 590 31.35 -30.16 24.54
N ALA A 591 30.17 -30.52 24.07
CA ALA A 591 29.92 -31.80 23.42
C ALA A 591 30.70 -31.98 22.12
N SER A 592 30.70 -30.93 21.28
CA SER A 592 31.45 -30.93 20.02
C SER A 592 32.96 -31.09 20.25
N THR A 593 33.51 -30.38 21.23
CA THR A 593 34.94 -30.51 21.59
C THR A 593 35.29 -31.95 22.01
N LYS A 594 34.50 -32.55 22.88
CA LYS A 594 34.66 -33.95 23.28
C LYS A 594 34.57 -34.97 22.13
N MET A 595 33.63 -34.74 21.20
CA MET A 595 33.48 -35.58 20.00
C MET A 595 34.70 -35.49 19.08
N TYR A 596 35.28 -34.28 18.93
CA TYR A 596 36.52 -34.10 18.16
C TYR A 596 37.73 -34.75 18.84
N GLU A 597 37.87 -34.66 20.17
CA GLU A 597 38.89 -35.35 20.92
C GLU A 597 38.82 -36.89 20.83
N GLN A 598 37.61 -37.45 20.91
CA GLN A 598 37.36 -38.89 20.74
C GLN A 598 37.63 -39.36 19.30
N ALA A 599 37.28 -38.57 18.29
CA ALA A 599 37.55 -38.88 16.89
C ALA A 599 39.06 -38.83 16.58
N SER A 600 39.80 -37.92 17.20
CA SER A 600 41.25 -37.83 17.05
C SER A 600 42.02 -38.94 17.77
N GLN A 601 41.46 -39.51 18.86
CA GLN A 601 42.04 -40.66 19.59
C GLN A 601 41.68 -42.02 18.95
N ALA A 602 40.70 -42.08 18.07
CA ALA A 602 40.26 -43.30 17.40
C ALA A 602 40.99 -43.60 16.07
N GLN A 603 41.94 -42.77 15.65
CA GLN A 603 42.84 -43.14 14.54
C GLN A 603 43.98 -44.01 15.05
N PRO A 604 44.06 -45.30 14.62
CA PRO A 604 45.18 -46.15 14.99
C PRO A 604 46.47 -45.65 14.33
N ALA A 605 47.54 -45.55 15.13
CA ALA A 605 48.88 -45.32 14.65
C ALA A 605 49.28 -46.46 13.69
N ALA A 606 49.34 -46.17 12.40
CA ALA A 606 49.97 -47.04 11.43
C ALA A 606 51.45 -46.75 11.42
N ASP A 607 52.22 -47.73 11.89
CA ASP A 607 53.66 -47.76 12.02
C ASP A 607 54.38 -47.78 10.66
N GLY A 608 55.36 -46.96 10.55
CA GLY A 608 56.61 -47.09 9.85
C GLY A 608 56.72 -47.54 8.41
N ALA A 609 57.14 -46.63 7.53
CA ALA A 609 58.31 -46.85 6.65
C ALA A 609 58.72 -45.56 5.96
N ALA A 610 60.00 -45.28 6.01
CA ALA A 610 60.69 -44.14 5.51
C ALA A 610 60.64 -43.98 3.97
N GLY A 611 60.58 -42.72 3.50
CA GLY A 611 60.80 -42.40 2.11
C GLY A 611 60.55 -40.90 1.89
N GLY A 612 61.63 -40.09 1.91
CA GLY A 612 61.56 -38.62 1.75
C GLY A 612 61.16 -38.21 0.35
N ALA A 613 60.46 -37.10 0.29
CA ALA A 613 60.50 -36.08 -0.77
C ALA A 613 59.80 -34.82 -0.28
N GLU A 614 60.39 -33.70 -0.62
CA GLU A 614 60.11 -32.34 -0.17
C GLU A 614 58.75 -31.75 -0.63
N ALA A 615 58.34 -30.78 0.20
CA ALA A 615 57.68 -29.53 -0.11
C ALA A 615 56.23 -29.52 -0.68
N GLY A 616 55.40 -28.83 0.08
CA GLY A 616 54.10 -28.32 -0.39
C GLY A 616 53.16 -28.04 0.78
N SER A 617 53.36 -26.92 1.48
CA SER A 617 52.43 -26.35 2.44
C SER A 617 51.14 -25.95 1.73
N ASP A 618 50.01 -26.53 2.10
CA ASP A 618 48.74 -25.84 1.95
C ASP A 618 47.79 -26.26 3.07
N GLY A 619 47.84 -25.48 4.13
CA GLY A 619 46.87 -25.52 5.22
C GLY A 619 45.59 -24.81 4.75
N LYS A 620 44.52 -25.54 4.55
CA LYS A 620 43.21 -24.94 4.46
C LYS A 620 42.53 -24.95 5.82
N ASN A 621 42.65 -23.81 6.49
CA ASN A 621 41.70 -23.40 7.53
C ASN A 621 40.36 -23.16 6.87
N VAL A 622 39.31 -23.70 7.45
CA VAL A 622 37.94 -23.33 7.15
C VAL A 622 37.69 -22.04 7.91
N GLU A 623 37.80 -20.91 7.23
CA GLU A 623 37.39 -19.60 7.73
C GLU A 623 35.94 -19.32 7.36
N ASP A 624 35.26 -18.60 8.24
CA ASP A 624 33.96 -18.02 8.11
C ASP A 624 33.75 -17.33 6.74
N ALA A 625 32.60 -17.48 6.16
CA ALA A 625 32.23 -16.81 4.91
C ALA A 625 31.98 -15.32 5.15
N ASP A 626 33.05 -14.52 5.01
CA ASP A 626 32.99 -13.08 4.88
C ASP A 626 32.67 -12.72 3.41
N TYR A 627 31.61 -11.96 3.20
CA TYR A 627 31.24 -11.42 1.89
C TYR A 627 32.16 -10.26 1.54
N THR A 628 33.06 -10.48 0.60
CA THR A 628 33.81 -9.39 -0.02
C THR A 628 33.01 -8.79 -1.19
N ILE A 629 32.75 -7.50 -1.09
CA ILE A 629 32.25 -6.64 -2.17
C ILE A 629 33.37 -6.53 -3.23
N VAL A 630 33.05 -6.90 -4.46
CA VAL A 630 33.91 -6.65 -5.63
C VAL A 630 33.46 -5.35 -6.28
N ASP A 631 34.30 -4.32 -6.15
CA ASP A 631 34.24 -3.13 -7.00
C ASP A 631 34.73 -3.49 -8.40
N GLU A 632 33.86 -3.37 -9.40
CA GLU A 632 34.28 -3.23 -10.80
C GLU A 632 33.92 -1.85 -11.34
N LYS A 633 34.90 -1.29 -12.02
CA LYS A 633 35.01 0.06 -12.59
C LYS A 633 33.95 0.41 -13.63
#